data_13409611e4087df0017035fdde9d0da6
#
_entry.id   13409611e4087df0017035fdde9d0da6
#
_cell.length_a   1.000
_cell.length_b   1.000
_cell.length_c   1.000
_cell.angle_alpha   90.00
_cell.angle_beta   90.00
_cell.angle_gamma   90.00
#
_symmetry.space_group_name_H-M   'P 1'
#
loop_
_entity.id
_entity.type
_entity.pdbx_description
1 polymer ?
#
loop_
_entity_poly.entity_id
_entity_poly.type
_entity_poly.pdbx_seq_one_letter_code
_entity_poly.pdbx_strand_id
1 'polypeptide(L)'
;MLNGKTQRVDNIAGDMTLLKWLRNQKSLVGSKEGCAEGDCGACTVAIVKTDDSGNLTWRSVNACIVFMGMLEGCAVITVEGLNGPDSELHPCQKALIDFHGSQCGFCTPGFVMSLFTAWSNKHGLMAEDIDDTLAGNLCRCTGYRPIVEAGLSLKNAKQPQWELDRNETLKNELFKIKSSEPVEITDGKNSFSVPTNHEDFSKTYADQPSSTIVSGATDIGLWVTKQNRNLPNMIWTGRVEEFSKIDQQEDFIIIRPAVTHQEAMEKLGSKWPTINALWKRFGSVQVRNSGTVCGNLANGSPIGDLPPALIALGSSIELTNRNKKRK
;
A
#
# COMPACT_ATOMS: atom_id res chain seq x y z
N MET A 1 1.55 0.86 14.25
CA MET A 1 1.94 2.18 14.82
C MET A 1 1.32 3.32 14.02
N LEU A 2 1.15 4.52 14.59
CA LEU A 2 0.69 5.72 13.90
C LEU A 2 1.60 6.90 14.27
N ASN A 3 2.26 7.50 13.28
CA ASN A 3 3.17 8.64 13.44
C ASN A 3 4.17 8.43 14.61
N GLY A 4 4.82 7.27 14.63
CA GLY A 4 5.81 6.89 15.64
C GLY A 4 5.26 6.37 16.97
N LYS A 5 3.94 6.37 17.19
CA LYS A 5 3.32 5.89 18.43
C LYS A 5 2.62 4.55 18.21
N THR A 6 2.91 3.56 19.05
CA THR A 6 2.21 2.28 19.03
C THR A 6 0.73 2.49 19.36
N GLN A 7 -0.14 1.86 18.58
CA GLN A 7 -1.59 1.92 18.76
C GLN A 7 -2.13 0.50 18.89
N ARG A 8 -2.97 0.28 19.88
CA ARG A 8 -3.88 -0.87 19.92
C ARG A 8 -5.24 -0.42 19.40
N VAL A 9 -5.80 -1.19 18.49
CA VAL A 9 -7.09 -0.87 17.87
C VAL A 9 -8.02 -2.06 18.04
N ASP A 10 -9.04 -1.86 18.86
CA ASP A 10 -10.05 -2.86 19.21
C ASP A 10 -11.44 -2.34 18.87
N ASN A 11 -12.43 -3.22 18.76
CA ASN A 11 -13.86 -2.90 18.59
C ASN A 11 -14.14 -1.97 17.39
N ILE A 12 -13.58 -2.29 16.24
CA ILE A 12 -13.88 -1.61 14.99
C ILE A 12 -14.46 -2.60 13.98
N ALA A 13 -15.30 -2.10 13.08
CA ALA A 13 -15.82 -2.90 11.97
C ALA A 13 -14.67 -3.43 11.12
N GLY A 14 -14.76 -4.69 10.68
CA GLY A 14 -13.73 -5.32 9.84
C GLY A 14 -13.47 -4.57 8.53
N ASP A 15 -14.49 -3.89 7.99
CA ASP A 15 -14.44 -3.08 6.76
C ASP A 15 -14.08 -1.60 7.01
N MET A 16 -13.65 -1.24 8.23
CA MET A 16 -13.17 0.10 8.54
C MET A 16 -11.95 0.45 7.69
N THR A 17 -12.04 1.50 6.86
CA THR A 17 -10.90 1.97 6.08
C THR A 17 -9.96 2.83 6.93
N LEU A 18 -8.68 2.81 6.59
CA LEU A 18 -7.68 3.64 7.26
C LEU A 18 -8.04 5.13 7.20
N LEU A 19 -8.51 5.64 6.05
CA LEU A 19 -8.87 7.04 5.92
C LEU A 19 -10.01 7.45 6.87
N LYS A 20 -11.07 6.65 6.96
CA LYS A 20 -12.18 6.91 7.89
C LYS A 20 -11.69 6.89 9.34
N TRP A 21 -10.84 5.93 9.70
CA TRP A 21 -10.28 5.83 11.04
C TRP A 21 -9.40 7.04 11.40
N LEU A 22 -8.49 7.44 10.49
CA LEU A 22 -7.62 8.61 10.69
C LEU A 22 -8.44 9.88 10.92
N ARG A 23 -9.42 10.13 10.06
CA ARG A 23 -10.20 11.38 10.10
C ARG A 23 -11.22 11.41 11.23
N ASN A 24 -11.95 10.33 11.46
CA ASN A 24 -13.11 10.32 12.37
C ASN A 24 -12.72 9.92 13.81
N GLN A 25 -11.69 9.06 13.99
CA GLN A 25 -11.31 8.59 15.33
C GLN A 25 -10.01 9.22 15.84
N LYS A 26 -9.10 9.61 14.94
CA LYS A 26 -7.82 10.22 15.34
C LYS A 26 -7.74 11.72 15.06
N SER A 27 -8.75 12.31 14.43
CA SER A 27 -8.78 13.73 14.04
C SER A 27 -7.59 14.16 13.17
N LEU A 28 -6.95 13.21 12.47
CA LEU A 28 -5.89 13.46 11.50
C LEU A 28 -6.52 13.74 10.14
N VAL A 29 -6.80 15.00 9.87
CA VAL A 29 -7.59 15.44 8.73
C VAL A 29 -6.74 15.93 7.54
N GLY A 30 -5.42 15.86 7.64
CA GLY A 30 -4.50 16.19 6.56
C GLY A 30 -4.68 15.27 5.35
N SER A 31 -4.83 13.96 5.55
CA SER A 31 -5.25 13.05 4.49
C SER A 31 -6.70 13.33 4.10
N LYS A 32 -6.96 13.55 2.79
CA LYS A 32 -8.26 14.00 2.28
C LYS A 32 -9.02 12.88 1.58
N GLU A 33 -10.35 12.91 1.64
CA GLU A 33 -11.21 12.08 0.81
C GLU A 33 -11.61 12.83 -0.46
N GLY A 34 -11.02 12.48 -1.60
CA GLY A 34 -11.40 13.04 -2.90
C GLY A 34 -12.31 12.09 -3.68
N CYS A 35 -11.79 10.93 -4.10
CA CYS A 35 -12.51 9.95 -4.91
C CYS A 35 -13.11 8.79 -4.13
N ALA A 36 -12.52 8.40 -3.00
CA ALA A 36 -12.84 7.19 -2.22
C ALA A 36 -12.74 5.87 -3.04
N GLU A 37 -11.87 5.83 -4.06
CA GLU A 37 -11.70 4.68 -4.97
C GLU A 37 -10.24 4.37 -5.31
N GLY A 38 -9.27 5.05 -4.63
CA GLY A 38 -7.85 4.77 -4.83
C GLY A 38 -7.23 5.44 -6.06
N ASP A 39 -7.90 6.44 -6.67
CA ASP A 39 -7.47 7.05 -7.93
C ASP A 39 -6.81 8.42 -7.76
N CYS A 40 -7.42 9.34 -6.98
CA CYS A 40 -6.97 10.74 -6.92
C CYS A 40 -5.74 11.01 -6.05
N GLY A 41 -5.33 10.08 -5.19
CA GLY A 41 -4.16 10.19 -4.32
C GLY A 41 -4.25 11.21 -3.17
N ALA A 42 -5.36 11.94 -2.99
CA ALA A 42 -5.51 12.92 -1.91
C ALA A 42 -5.45 12.28 -0.51
N CYS A 43 -5.67 10.97 -0.41
CA CYS A 43 -5.59 10.18 0.80
C CYS A 43 -4.26 9.42 0.96
N THR A 44 -3.25 9.70 0.14
CA THR A 44 -1.96 8.98 0.21
C THR A 44 -1.34 9.10 1.59
N VAL A 45 -0.89 7.96 2.12
CA VAL A 45 -0.10 7.81 3.35
C VAL A 45 1.07 6.88 3.10
N ALA A 46 2.07 6.88 3.98
CA ALA A 46 3.14 5.89 3.94
C ALA A 46 2.84 4.72 4.89
N ILE A 47 2.95 3.49 4.40
CA ILE A 47 3.05 2.28 5.22
C ILE A 47 4.51 1.88 5.31
N VAL A 48 4.96 1.57 6.53
CA VAL A 48 6.35 1.18 6.79
C VAL A 48 6.39 -0.21 7.41
N LYS A 49 7.25 -1.05 6.87
CA LYS A 49 7.57 -2.39 7.38
C LYS A 49 9.09 -2.56 7.44
N THR A 50 9.54 -3.62 8.06
CA THR A 50 10.93 -4.09 7.94
C THR A 50 11.00 -5.20 6.89
N ASP A 51 12.04 -5.17 6.05
CA ASP A 51 12.40 -6.30 5.19
C ASP A 51 13.07 -7.43 6.01
N ASP A 52 13.45 -8.53 5.34
CA ASP A 52 14.11 -9.67 5.97
C ASP A 52 15.50 -9.33 6.53
N SER A 53 16.12 -8.26 6.03
CA SER A 53 17.40 -7.73 6.52
C SER A 53 17.22 -6.72 7.67
N GLY A 54 15.98 -6.44 8.05
CA GLY A 54 15.61 -5.48 9.09
C GLY A 54 15.68 -4.02 8.66
N ASN A 55 15.78 -3.70 7.36
CA ASN A 55 15.72 -2.33 6.86
C ASN A 55 14.27 -1.86 6.73
N LEU A 56 14.05 -0.55 6.90
CA LEU A 56 12.73 0.05 6.66
C LEU A 56 12.41 0.06 5.17
N THR A 57 11.23 -0.40 4.82
CA THR A 57 10.64 -0.30 3.48
C THR A 57 9.42 0.63 3.56
N TRP A 58 9.35 1.58 2.63
CA TRP A 58 8.34 2.63 2.61
C TRP A 58 7.45 2.45 1.40
N ARG A 59 6.14 2.37 1.60
CA ARG A 59 5.17 2.20 0.52
C ARG A 59 4.09 3.27 0.62
N SER A 60 3.93 4.07 -0.43
CA SER A 60 2.76 4.94 -0.57
C SER A 60 1.52 4.11 -0.89
N VAL A 61 0.41 4.35 -0.20
CA VAL A 61 -0.87 3.67 -0.43
C VAL A 61 -2.05 4.64 -0.33
N ASN A 62 -3.17 4.26 -0.89
CA ASN A 62 -4.42 5.02 -0.82
C ASN A 62 -5.23 4.62 0.43
N ALA A 63 -5.19 5.43 1.48
CA ALA A 63 -5.85 5.14 2.75
C ALA A 63 -7.38 4.93 2.64
N CYS A 64 -8.03 5.42 1.58
CA CYS A 64 -9.46 5.27 1.38
C CYS A 64 -9.90 3.83 1.08
N ILE A 65 -9.00 2.97 0.58
CA ILE A 65 -9.28 1.58 0.21
C ILE A 65 -8.46 0.54 0.98
N VAL A 66 -7.61 0.96 1.91
CA VAL A 66 -6.88 0.08 2.82
C VAL A 66 -7.72 -0.15 4.08
N PHE A 67 -7.99 -1.40 4.42
CA PHE A 67 -8.69 -1.75 5.65
C PHE A 67 -7.75 -1.77 6.85
N MET A 68 -8.26 -1.46 8.04
CA MET A 68 -7.46 -1.38 9.27
C MET A 68 -6.73 -2.70 9.58
N GLY A 69 -7.37 -3.85 9.33
CA GLY A 69 -6.75 -5.17 9.55
C GLY A 69 -5.51 -5.44 8.68
N MET A 70 -5.36 -4.75 7.55
CA MET A 70 -4.18 -4.87 6.69
C MET A 70 -2.93 -4.18 7.26
N LEU A 71 -3.07 -3.48 8.39
CA LEU A 71 -2.01 -2.67 9.01
C LEU A 71 -1.39 -3.34 10.25
N GLU A 72 -1.80 -4.58 10.55
CA GLU A 72 -1.22 -5.34 11.65
C GLU A 72 0.29 -5.50 11.48
N GLY A 73 1.06 -5.14 12.51
CA GLY A 73 2.53 -5.17 12.48
C GLY A 73 3.19 -4.08 11.62
N CYS A 74 2.43 -3.08 11.12
CA CYS A 74 2.95 -1.99 10.29
C CYS A 74 3.01 -0.67 11.05
N ALA A 75 3.78 0.27 10.52
CA ALA A 75 3.66 1.69 10.88
C ALA A 75 2.98 2.46 9.75
N VAL A 76 2.11 3.40 10.13
CA VAL A 76 1.47 4.37 9.24
C VAL A 76 2.04 5.75 9.55
N ILE A 77 2.51 6.43 8.53
CA ILE A 77 2.95 7.82 8.62
C ILE A 77 2.01 8.66 7.74
N THR A 78 1.42 9.67 8.36
CA THR A 78 0.58 10.68 7.68
C THR A 78 1.34 11.99 7.54
N VAL A 79 0.80 12.94 6.78
CA VAL A 79 1.43 14.25 6.59
C VAL A 79 1.68 14.98 7.91
N GLU A 80 0.82 14.77 8.91
CA GLU A 80 0.98 15.35 10.26
C GLU A 80 2.17 14.74 11.02
N GLY A 81 2.60 13.54 10.66
CA GLY A 81 3.75 12.85 11.29
C GLY A 81 5.10 13.20 10.70
N LEU A 82 5.17 14.10 9.71
CA LEU A 82 6.41 14.43 9.03
C LEU A 82 7.26 15.48 9.73
N ASN A 83 6.65 16.39 10.48
CA ASN A 83 7.37 17.49 11.12
C ASN A 83 8.44 16.99 12.08
N GLY A 84 9.57 17.67 12.08
CA GLY A 84 10.64 17.53 13.05
C GLY A 84 10.37 18.24 14.36
N PRO A 85 11.37 18.30 15.25
CA PRO A 85 11.32 19.08 16.48
C PRO A 85 10.97 20.54 16.20
N ASP A 86 10.32 21.19 17.15
CA ASP A 86 9.92 22.60 17.05
C ASP A 86 9.14 22.97 15.78
N SER A 87 8.39 21.99 15.24
CA SER A 87 7.63 22.11 13.99
C SER A 87 8.49 22.36 12.75
N GLU A 88 9.75 21.96 12.76
CA GLU A 88 10.59 21.99 11.57
C GLU A 88 9.94 21.22 10.43
N LEU A 89 9.84 21.86 9.27
CA LEU A 89 9.24 21.24 8.10
C LEU A 89 10.17 20.17 7.51
N HIS A 90 9.59 19.04 7.17
CA HIS A 90 10.29 18.01 6.42
C HIS A 90 10.72 18.54 5.03
N PRO A 91 11.90 18.15 4.48
CA PRO A 91 12.36 18.59 3.15
C PRO A 91 11.26 18.49 2.06
N CYS A 92 10.44 17.44 2.07
CA CYS A 92 9.34 17.27 1.09
C CYS A 92 8.22 18.32 1.25
N GLN A 93 7.92 18.75 2.48
CA GLN A 93 6.97 19.83 2.73
C GLN A 93 7.56 21.16 2.28
N LYS A 94 8.81 21.41 2.66
CA LYS A 94 9.53 22.64 2.31
C LYS A 94 9.68 22.79 0.79
N ALA A 95 10.02 21.74 0.06
CA ALA A 95 10.15 21.78 -1.40
C ALA A 95 8.85 22.26 -2.08
N LEU A 96 7.68 21.75 -1.66
CA LEU A 96 6.40 22.21 -2.22
C LEU A 96 6.09 23.68 -1.92
N ILE A 97 6.59 24.21 -0.80
CA ILE A 97 6.47 25.64 -0.48
C ILE A 97 7.40 26.45 -1.37
N ASP A 98 8.68 26.09 -1.41
CA ASP A 98 9.74 26.83 -2.13
C ASP A 98 9.47 26.88 -3.65
N PHE A 99 8.85 25.84 -4.22
CA PHE A 99 8.50 25.76 -5.64
C PHE A 99 7.05 26.15 -5.94
N HIS A 100 6.30 26.68 -4.95
CA HIS A 100 4.88 27.05 -5.10
C HIS A 100 3.99 25.90 -5.60
N GLY A 101 4.27 24.67 -5.17
CA GLY A 101 3.56 23.45 -5.56
C GLY A 101 2.18 23.28 -4.97
N SER A 102 1.61 24.30 -4.30
CA SER A 102 0.30 24.26 -3.68
C SER A 102 -0.49 25.54 -3.95
N GLN A 103 -1.80 25.41 -4.24
CA GLN A 103 -2.74 26.54 -4.36
C GLN A 103 -3.92 26.34 -3.41
N CYS A 104 -4.96 25.56 -3.75
CA CYS A 104 -6.09 25.33 -2.84
C CYS A 104 -5.72 24.42 -1.65
N GLY A 105 -4.63 23.66 -1.71
CA GLY A 105 -4.11 22.82 -0.65
C GLY A 105 -4.75 21.43 -0.51
N PHE A 106 -5.82 21.11 -1.25
CA PHE A 106 -6.55 19.86 -1.08
C PHE A 106 -5.71 18.62 -1.43
N CYS A 107 -5.00 18.64 -2.56
CA CYS A 107 -4.14 17.54 -3.00
C CYS A 107 -2.75 17.55 -2.35
N THR A 108 -2.32 18.66 -1.76
CA THR A 108 -0.95 18.88 -1.27
C THR A 108 -0.49 17.81 -0.29
N PRO A 109 -1.25 17.39 0.73
CA PRO A 109 -0.83 16.31 1.62
C PRO A 109 -0.52 14.99 0.89
N GLY A 110 -1.32 14.64 -0.11
CA GLY A 110 -1.10 13.43 -0.91
C GLY A 110 0.20 13.49 -1.70
N PHE A 111 0.51 14.61 -2.35
CA PHE A 111 1.78 14.83 -3.05
C PHE A 111 2.98 14.80 -2.09
N VAL A 112 2.86 15.45 -0.92
CA VAL A 112 3.90 15.38 0.12
C VAL A 112 4.20 13.94 0.47
N MET A 113 3.18 13.10 0.70
CA MET A 113 3.37 11.71 1.10
C MET A 113 3.95 10.84 -0.01
N SER A 114 3.59 11.09 -1.28
CA SER A 114 4.21 10.40 -2.43
C SER A 114 5.69 10.76 -2.58
N LEU A 115 6.03 12.05 -2.50
CA LEU A 115 7.42 12.52 -2.51
C LEU A 115 8.21 12.00 -1.31
N PHE A 116 7.60 11.99 -0.12
CA PHE A 116 8.22 11.47 1.10
C PHE A 116 8.59 9.99 0.97
N THR A 117 7.68 9.14 0.47
CA THR A 117 7.98 7.71 0.28
C THR A 117 9.07 7.48 -0.76
N ALA A 118 9.04 8.20 -1.87
CA ALA A 118 10.09 8.14 -2.90
C ALA A 118 11.45 8.57 -2.34
N TRP A 119 11.47 9.66 -1.59
CA TRP A 119 12.67 10.20 -0.96
C TRP A 119 13.23 9.26 0.13
N SER A 120 12.37 8.67 0.97
CA SER A 120 12.78 7.72 2.00
C SER A 120 13.37 6.43 1.42
N ASN A 121 12.86 5.97 0.28
CA ASN A 121 13.42 4.84 -0.47
C ASN A 121 14.64 5.22 -1.33
N LYS A 122 15.00 6.51 -1.41
CA LYS A 122 16.06 7.05 -2.29
C LYS A 122 15.85 6.67 -3.77
N HIS A 123 14.62 6.61 -4.20
CA HIS A 123 14.19 6.21 -5.54
C HIS A 123 13.01 7.06 -6.02
N GLY A 124 12.84 7.17 -7.33
CA GLY A 124 11.68 7.82 -7.93
C GLY A 124 11.74 9.35 -8.02
N LEU A 125 12.87 9.98 -7.71
CA LEU A 125 13.07 11.44 -7.76
C LEU A 125 13.96 11.89 -8.92
N MET A 126 14.20 11.02 -9.89
CA MET A 126 14.94 11.33 -11.11
C MET A 126 13.97 11.78 -12.20
N ALA A 127 14.46 12.50 -13.20
CA ALA A 127 13.63 13.02 -14.29
C ALA A 127 12.89 11.92 -15.07
N GLU A 128 13.47 10.73 -15.16
CA GLU A 128 12.89 9.55 -15.79
C GLU A 128 11.81 8.83 -14.96
N ASP A 129 11.74 9.09 -13.65
CA ASP A 129 10.87 8.37 -12.70
C ASP A 129 9.84 9.27 -12.02
N ILE A 130 10.04 10.59 -12.01
CA ILE A 130 9.20 11.53 -11.23
C ILE A 130 7.72 11.49 -11.67
N ASP A 131 7.49 11.30 -12.96
CA ASP A 131 6.13 11.22 -13.49
C ASP A 131 5.41 9.97 -12.96
N ASP A 132 6.08 8.81 -12.90
CA ASP A 132 5.53 7.60 -12.30
C ASP A 132 5.27 7.78 -10.80
N THR A 133 6.21 8.39 -10.07
CA THR A 133 6.07 8.69 -8.64
C THR A 133 4.83 9.54 -8.33
N LEU A 134 4.50 10.48 -9.20
CA LEU A 134 3.42 11.44 -9.00
C LEU A 134 2.12 11.06 -9.74
N ALA A 135 2.14 10.06 -10.62
CA ALA A 135 1.01 9.67 -11.47
C ALA A 135 -0.27 9.35 -10.68
N GLY A 136 -0.14 8.87 -9.44
CA GLY A 136 -1.26 8.56 -8.57
C GLY A 136 -1.83 9.74 -7.78
N ASN A 137 -1.44 10.99 -8.10
CA ASN A 137 -1.90 12.18 -7.39
C ASN A 137 -2.46 13.19 -8.39
N LEU A 138 -3.73 13.58 -8.21
CA LEU A 138 -4.41 14.54 -9.08
C LEU A 138 -4.42 15.93 -8.47
N CYS A 139 -4.08 16.93 -9.28
CA CYS A 139 -4.18 18.35 -8.95
C CYS A 139 -4.90 19.13 -10.05
N ARG A 140 -5.89 19.95 -9.69
CA ARG A 140 -6.62 20.77 -10.66
C ARG A 140 -6.06 22.19 -10.78
N CYS A 141 -5.29 22.67 -9.80
CA CYS A 141 -4.94 24.08 -9.67
C CYS A 141 -3.60 24.47 -10.31
N THR A 142 -2.54 23.64 -10.08
CA THR A 142 -1.13 24.05 -10.28
C THR A 142 -0.60 23.81 -11.69
N GLY A 143 -1.24 22.96 -12.48
CA GLY A 143 -0.71 22.47 -13.76
C GLY A 143 0.50 21.52 -13.60
N TYR A 144 0.71 20.97 -12.38
CA TYR A 144 1.71 19.96 -11.99
C TYR A 144 3.17 20.42 -12.02
N ARG A 145 3.59 21.25 -12.96
CA ARG A 145 5.00 21.61 -13.14
C ARG A 145 5.71 22.07 -11.86
N PRO A 146 5.14 22.95 -11.02
CA PRO A 146 5.77 23.33 -9.75
C PRO A 146 5.94 22.15 -8.79
N ILE A 147 5.03 21.15 -8.82
CA ILE A 147 5.11 19.95 -8.00
C ILE A 147 6.24 19.02 -8.50
N VAL A 148 6.34 18.86 -9.81
CA VAL A 148 7.43 18.08 -10.44
C VAL A 148 8.79 18.72 -10.11
N GLU A 149 8.92 20.03 -10.26
CA GLU A 149 10.16 20.77 -9.94
C GLU A 149 10.52 20.62 -8.46
N ALA A 150 9.53 20.70 -7.56
CA ALA A 150 9.73 20.42 -6.13
C ALA A 150 10.24 18.99 -5.89
N GLY A 151 9.67 18.00 -6.56
CA GLY A 151 10.11 16.61 -6.46
C GLY A 151 11.56 16.41 -6.93
N LEU A 152 11.91 16.97 -8.09
CA LEU A 152 13.26 16.89 -8.65
C LEU A 152 14.29 17.56 -7.75
N SER A 153 13.94 18.64 -7.04
CA SER A 153 14.83 19.34 -6.10
C SER A 153 15.25 18.46 -4.92
N LEU A 154 14.46 17.46 -4.57
CA LEU A 154 14.69 16.55 -3.45
C LEU A 154 15.79 15.53 -3.71
N LYS A 155 16.19 15.30 -4.95
CA LYS A 155 17.21 14.32 -5.35
C LYS A 155 18.48 14.37 -4.48
N ASN A 156 18.94 15.59 -4.16
CA ASN A 156 20.16 15.83 -3.41
C ASN A 156 19.88 16.38 -1.99
N ALA A 157 18.61 16.38 -1.56
CA ALA A 157 18.25 16.86 -0.23
C ALA A 157 18.84 15.94 0.84
N LYS A 158 19.52 16.54 1.82
CA LYS A 158 20.10 15.79 2.93
C LYS A 158 19.01 15.40 3.91
N GLN A 159 19.10 14.19 4.42
CA GLN A 159 18.23 13.71 5.48
C GLN A 159 18.57 14.42 6.78
N PRO A 160 17.61 15.07 7.46
CA PRO A 160 17.83 15.68 8.76
C PRO A 160 18.22 14.64 9.82
N GLN A 161 19.08 15.02 10.78
CA GLN A 161 19.51 14.08 11.83
C GLN A 161 18.33 13.56 12.65
N TRP A 162 17.38 14.44 12.99
CA TRP A 162 16.19 14.03 13.74
C TRP A 162 15.34 12.97 13.04
N GLU A 163 15.40 12.92 11.72
CA GLU A 163 14.68 11.89 10.95
C GLU A 163 15.43 10.56 10.96
N LEU A 164 16.76 10.58 10.90
CA LEU A 164 17.57 9.37 11.08
C LEU A 164 17.29 8.75 12.45
N ASP A 165 17.28 9.57 13.52
CA ASP A 165 17.01 9.12 14.88
C ASP A 165 15.56 8.57 15.01
N ARG A 166 14.59 9.23 14.35
CA ARG A 166 13.20 8.77 14.26
C ARG A 166 13.11 7.41 13.54
N ASN A 167 13.85 7.23 12.46
CA ASN A 167 13.82 5.98 11.69
C ASN A 167 14.43 4.83 12.48
N GLU A 168 15.51 5.04 13.24
CA GLU A 168 16.05 4.03 14.15
C GLU A 168 15.06 3.66 15.25
N THR A 169 14.39 4.65 15.84
CA THR A 169 13.33 4.41 16.83
C THR A 169 12.18 3.61 16.20
N LEU A 170 11.74 3.99 15.00
CA LEU A 170 10.66 3.32 14.27
C LEU A 170 11.01 1.85 13.97
N LYS A 171 12.24 1.58 13.55
CA LYS A 171 12.76 0.23 13.29
C LYS A 171 12.70 -0.64 14.54
N ASN A 172 13.17 -0.12 15.67
CA ASN A 172 13.16 -0.83 16.94
C ASN A 172 11.74 -1.11 17.44
N GLU A 173 10.83 -0.17 17.28
CA GLU A 173 9.42 -0.36 17.67
C GLU A 173 8.67 -1.32 16.76
N LEU A 174 8.93 -1.29 15.44
CA LEU A 174 8.36 -2.27 14.50
C LEU A 174 8.79 -3.69 14.84
N PHE A 175 10.05 -3.88 15.25
CA PHE A 175 10.55 -5.18 15.69
C PHE A 175 9.77 -5.71 16.91
N LYS A 176 9.46 -4.83 17.87
CA LYS A 176 8.73 -5.20 19.10
C LYS A 176 7.26 -5.59 18.84
N ILE A 177 6.61 -4.95 17.87
CA ILE A 177 5.20 -5.22 17.55
C ILE A 177 5.02 -6.34 16.52
N LYS A 178 6.11 -6.86 15.95
CA LYS A 178 6.04 -8.01 15.04
C LYS A 178 5.55 -9.23 15.81
N SER A 179 4.40 -9.77 15.42
CA SER A 179 3.81 -10.97 16.03
C SER A 179 3.74 -12.08 14.99
N SER A 180 3.90 -13.33 15.41
CA SER A 180 3.63 -14.52 14.60
C SER A 180 2.19 -15.03 14.78
N GLU A 181 1.45 -14.50 15.74
CA GLU A 181 0.10 -14.94 16.05
C GLU A 181 -0.92 -14.40 15.06
N PRO A 182 -1.93 -15.20 14.68
CA PRO A 182 -3.06 -14.70 13.91
C PRO A 182 -3.87 -13.69 14.72
N VAL A 183 -4.47 -12.73 14.03
CA VAL A 183 -5.28 -11.67 14.65
C VAL A 183 -6.66 -11.65 14.02
N GLU A 184 -7.67 -11.38 14.82
CA GLU A 184 -9.02 -11.07 14.38
C GLU A 184 -9.43 -9.69 14.89
N ILE A 185 -9.95 -8.87 13.99
CA ILE A 185 -10.53 -7.55 14.30
C ILE A 185 -12.02 -7.65 14.07
N THR A 186 -12.83 -7.28 15.07
CA THR A 186 -14.29 -7.37 15.00
C THR A 186 -14.95 -6.30 15.85
N ASP A 187 -16.16 -5.89 15.44
CA ASP A 187 -17.12 -5.10 16.21
C ASP A 187 -18.30 -5.97 16.72
N GLY A 188 -18.16 -7.29 16.60
CA GLY A 188 -19.22 -8.27 16.94
C GLY A 188 -20.22 -8.54 15.81
N LYS A 189 -20.17 -7.78 14.71
CA LYS A 189 -21.02 -7.98 13.51
C LYS A 189 -20.19 -8.34 12.28
N ASN A 190 -19.09 -7.60 12.07
CA ASN A 190 -18.18 -7.79 10.95
C ASN A 190 -16.81 -8.19 11.49
N SER A 191 -16.13 -9.13 10.84
CA SER A 191 -14.80 -9.56 11.22
C SER A 191 -13.80 -9.42 10.07
N PHE A 192 -12.53 -9.23 10.46
CA PHE A 192 -11.37 -9.22 9.55
C PHE A 192 -10.29 -10.11 10.16
N SER A 193 -10.11 -11.29 9.57
CA SER A 193 -9.13 -12.27 10.02
C SER A 193 -7.78 -12.07 9.32
N VAL A 194 -6.70 -12.14 10.09
CA VAL A 194 -5.32 -11.91 9.67
C VAL A 194 -4.47 -13.16 9.98
N PRO A 195 -4.59 -14.24 9.19
CA PRO A 195 -3.78 -15.44 9.35
C PRO A 195 -2.31 -15.16 9.01
N THR A 196 -1.39 -15.96 9.58
CA THR A 196 0.06 -15.76 9.42
C THR A 196 0.75 -16.81 8.57
N ASN A 197 0.10 -17.94 8.37
CA ASN A 197 0.59 -19.07 7.56
C ASN A 197 -0.55 -19.72 6.78
N HIS A 198 -0.21 -20.64 5.86
CA HIS A 198 -1.18 -21.32 5.01
C HIS A 198 -2.16 -22.20 5.80
N GLU A 199 -1.72 -22.80 6.91
CA GLU A 199 -2.58 -23.66 7.74
C GLU A 199 -3.67 -22.83 8.42
N ASP A 200 -3.29 -21.71 9.07
CA ASP A 200 -4.23 -20.76 9.69
C ASP A 200 -5.23 -20.23 8.66
N PHE A 201 -4.74 -19.83 7.48
CA PHE A 201 -5.60 -19.35 6.40
C PHE A 201 -6.62 -20.43 5.98
N SER A 202 -6.16 -21.64 5.76
CA SER A 202 -6.99 -22.75 5.32
C SER A 202 -8.04 -23.14 6.36
N LYS A 203 -7.68 -23.13 7.63
CA LYS A 203 -8.57 -23.36 8.75
C LYS A 203 -9.62 -22.28 8.85
N THR A 204 -9.22 -21.01 8.88
CA THR A 204 -10.14 -19.86 8.97
C THR A 204 -11.15 -19.87 7.82
N TYR A 205 -10.68 -20.14 6.58
CA TYR A 205 -11.58 -20.23 5.43
C TYR A 205 -12.51 -21.46 5.49
N ALA A 206 -12.05 -22.59 6.05
CA ALA A 206 -12.87 -23.76 6.21
C ALA A 206 -14.00 -23.56 7.25
N ASP A 207 -13.70 -22.81 8.32
CA ASP A 207 -14.66 -22.48 9.38
C ASP A 207 -15.65 -21.40 8.91
N GLN A 208 -15.25 -20.52 7.98
CA GLN A 208 -16.05 -19.42 7.44
C GLN A 208 -16.00 -19.37 5.90
N PRO A 209 -16.55 -20.35 5.18
CA PRO A 209 -16.37 -20.49 3.72
C PRO A 209 -17.07 -19.40 2.89
N SER A 210 -17.95 -18.61 3.48
CA SER A 210 -18.58 -17.43 2.87
C SER A 210 -17.76 -16.14 3.00
N SER A 211 -16.60 -16.19 3.66
CA SER A 211 -15.75 -15.02 3.85
C SER A 211 -15.23 -14.48 2.52
N THR A 212 -15.14 -13.17 2.42
CA THR A 212 -14.46 -12.49 1.31
C THR A 212 -12.95 -12.58 1.50
N ILE A 213 -12.26 -13.20 0.56
CA ILE A 213 -10.78 -13.22 0.57
C ILE A 213 -10.28 -11.87 0.07
N VAL A 214 -9.51 -11.20 0.91
CA VAL A 214 -8.90 -9.89 0.61
C VAL A 214 -7.40 -10.08 0.40
N SER A 215 -6.87 -9.56 -0.72
CA SER A 215 -5.43 -9.48 -0.93
C SER A 215 -4.99 -8.00 -0.89
N GLY A 216 -5.00 -7.29 -2.01
CA GLY A 216 -4.61 -5.88 -2.08
C GLY A 216 -5.72 -4.86 -1.79
N ALA A 217 -6.97 -5.30 -1.67
CA ALA A 217 -8.17 -4.50 -1.46
C ALA A 217 -8.50 -3.43 -2.52
N THR A 218 -7.75 -3.32 -3.61
CA THR A 218 -7.92 -2.25 -4.62
C THR A 218 -9.27 -2.29 -5.35
N ASP A 219 -9.92 -3.45 -5.43
CA ASP A 219 -11.31 -3.60 -5.92
C ASP A 219 -12.29 -3.78 -4.76
N ILE A 220 -11.97 -4.66 -3.80
CA ILE A 220 -12.86 -4.95 -2.65
C ILE A 220 -13.09 -3.69 -1.80
N GLY A 221 -12.09 -2.80 -1.69
CA GLY A 221 -12.25 -1.50 -1.05
C GLY A 221 -13.37 -0.67 -1.68
N LEU A 222 -13.54 -0.74 -3.01
CA LEU A 222 -14.60 -0.04 -3.73
C LEU A 222 -15.98 -0.62 -3.45
N TRP A 223 -16.07 -1.93 -3.18
CA TRP A 223 -17.34 -2.53 -2.77
C TRP A 223 -17.88 -1.88 -1.49
N VAL A 224 -16.99 -1.53 -0.56
CA VAL A 224 -17.35 -0.83 0.68
C VAL A 224 -17.57 0.66 0.43
N THR A 225 -16.64 1.35 -0.23
CA THR A 225 -16.62 2.82 -0.29
C THR A 225 -17.56 3.40 -1.36
N LYS A 226 -17.78 2.69 -2.48
CA LYS A 226 -18.61 3.16 -3.61
C LYS A 226 -19.92 2.40 -3.74
N GLN A 227 -19.92 1.11 -3.42
CA GLN A 227 -21.12 0.27 -3.59
C GLN A 227 -21.87 0.07 -2.27
N ASN A 228 -21.32 0.53 -1.14
CA ASN A 228 -21.88 0.38 0.21
C ASN A 228 -22.24 -1.08 0.55
N ARG A 229 -21.44 -2.02 0.06
CA ARG A 229 -21.63 -3.44 0.40
C ARG A 229 -21.19 -3.68 1.84
N ASN A 230 -21.96 -4.46 2.57
CA ASN A 230 -21.56 -5.03 3.85
C ASN A 230 -20.72 -6.29 3.60
N LEU A 231 -19.52 -6.35 4.19
CA LEU A 231 -18.63 -7.51 4.12
C LEU A 231 -18.46 -8.10 5.53
N PRO A 232 -19.38 -9.01 5.92
CA PRO A 232 -19.46 -9.46 7.32
C PRO A 232 -18.20 -10.19 7.78
N ASN A 233 -17.58 -10.97 6.90
CA ASN A 233 -16.37 -11.71 7.21
C ASN A 233 -15.36 -11.55 6.08
N MET A 234 -14.14 -11.14 6.42
CA MET A 234 -13.03 -11.01 5.51
C MET A 234 -11.80 -11.76 6.02
N ILE A 235 -11.02 -12.33 5.12
CA ILE A 235 -9.75 -13.02 5.42
C ILE A 235 -8.66 -12.42 4.56
N TRP A 236 -7.61 -11.88 5.18
CA TRP A 236 -6.52 -11.22 4.47
C TRP A 236 -5.36 -12.18 4.18
N THR A 237 -4.87 -12.14 2.94
CA THR A 237 -3.75 -12.98 2.49
C THR A 237 -2.38 -12.37 2.80
N GLY A 238 -2.30 -11.07 3.07
CA GLY A 238 -1.05 -10.30 3.06
C GLY A 238 -0.08 -10.56 4.22
N ARG A 239 -0.48 -11.32 5.25
CA ARG A 239 0.40 -11.80 6.34
C ARG A 239 0.73 -13.28 6.26
N VAL A 240 0.13 -14.01 5.33
CA VAL A 240 0.48 -15.42 5.11
C VAL A 240 1.86 -15.49 4.46
N GLU A 241 2.84 -15.96 5.21
CA GLU A 241 4.25 -15.91 4.81
C GLU A 241 4.49 -16.58 3.44
N GLU A 242 3.87 -17.74 3.22
CA GLU A 242 4.04 -18.51 1.99
C GLU A 242 3.42 -17.80 0.76
N PHE A 243 2.49 -16.85 0.98
CA PHE A 243 1.79 -16.15 -0.10
C PHE A 243 2.54 -14.92 -0.62
N SER A 244 3.58 -14.47 0.06
CA SER A 244 4.35 -13.27 -0.31
C SER A 244 5.59 -13.57 -1.14
N LYS A 245 5.74 -14.81 -1.64
CA LYS A 245 6.96 -15.28 -2.31
C LYS A 245 6.83 -15.22 -3.83
N ILE A 246 7.95 -14.91 -4.47
CA ILE A 246 8.16 -15.13 -5.91
C ILE A 246 9.25 -16.17 -6.03
N ASP A 247 8.86 -17.37 -6.45
CA ASP A 247 9.79 -18.52 -6.59
C ASP A 247 10.24 -18.60 -8.06
N GLN A 248 11.54 -18.59 -8.29
CA GLN A 248 12.10 -18.74 -9.63
C GLN A 248 12.60 -20.18 -9.80
N GLN A 249 12.11 -20.87 -10.81
CA GLN A 249 12.57 -22.17 -11.26
C GLN A 249 13.22 -22.05 -12.64
N GLU A 250 13.77 -23.13 -13.17
CA GLU A 250 14.52 -23.12 -14.43
C GLU A 250 13.64 -22.64 -15.59
N ASP A 251 12.44 -23.19 -15.73
CA ASP A 251 11.53 -22.94 -16.85
C ASP A 251 10.38 -21.97 -16.55
N PHE A 252 10.11 -21.66 -15.29
CA PHE A 252 8.98 -20.82 -14.92
C PHE A 252 9.17 -20.06 -13.61
N ILE A 253 8.33 -19.08 -13.42
CA ILE A 253 8.26 -18.27 -12.20
C ILE A 253 6.90 -18.45 -11.56
N ILE A 254 6.88 -18.69 -10.24
CA ILE A 254 5.66 -18.79 -9.46
C ILE A 254 5.47 -17.47 -8.71
N ILE A 255 4.37 -16.79 -8.98
CA ILE A 255 3.95 -15.59 -8.25
C ILE A 255 2.85 -16.01 -7.29
N ARG A 256 3.08 -15.82 -5.98
CA ARG A 256 2.15 -16.22 -4.93
C ARG A 256 1.04 -15.17 -4.69
N PRO A 257 -0.08 -15.53 -4.03
CA PRO A 257 -1.30 -14.72 -3.96
C PRO A 257 -1.16 -13.31 -3.39
N ALA A 258 -0.25 -13.07 -2.45
CA ALA A 258 -0.08 -11.78 -1.79
C ALA A 258 1.02 -10.90 -2.42
N VAL A 259 1.68 -11.37 -3.47
CA VAL A 259 2.70 -10.58 -4.19
C VAL A 259 2.04 -9.40 -4.88
N THR A 260 2.48 -8.20 -4.54
CA THR A 260 1.98 -6.96 -5.13
C THR A 260 2.51 -6.75 -6.56
N HIS A 261 1.83 -5.92 -7.35
CA HIS A 261 2.30 -5.53 -8.67
C HIS A 261 3.67 -4.85 -8.59
N GLN A 262 3.90 -4.02 -7.57
CA GLN A 262 5.17 -3.34 -7.38
C GLN A 262 6.31 -4.33 -7.10
N GLU A 263 6.11 -5.30 -6.21
CA GLU A 263 7.10 -6.35 -5.92
C GLU A 263 7.42 -7.21 -7.16
N ALA A 264 6.40 -7.57 -7.92
CA ALA A 264 6.59 -8.29 -9.17
C ALA A 264 7.37 -7.46 -10.19
N MET A 265 7.05 -6.17 -10.32
CA MET A 265 7.75 -5.24 -11.22
C MET A 265 9.22 -5.08 -10.83
N GLU A 266 9.51 -4.86 -9.56
CA GLU A 266 10.88 -4.69 -9.04
C GLU A 266 11.73 -5.96 -9.27
N LYS A 267 11.15 -7.13 -9.04
CA LYS A 267 11.87 -8.41 -9.13
C LYS A 267 12.00 -8.94 -10.56
N LEU A 268 11.04 -8.67 -11.42
CA LEU A 268 10.93 -9.28 -12.74
C LEU A 268 11.09 -8.29 -13.91
N GLY A 269 10.93 -6.99 -13.66
CA GLY A 269 10.89 -5.96 -14.70
C GLY A 269 12.17 -5.85 -15.52
N SER A 270 13.33 -6.06 -14.92
CA SER A 270 14.62 -6.08 -15.63
C SER A 270 14.76 -7.29 -16.57
N LYS A 271 14.16 -8.43 -16.20
CA LYS A 271 14.18 -9.67 -16.98
C LYS A 271 13.22 -9.60 -18.18
N TRP A 272 12.10 -8.89 -18.02
CA TRP A 272 11.06 -8.74 -19.03
C TRP A 272 10.70 -7.28 -19.31
N PRO A 273 11.51 -6.56 -20.11
CA PRO A 273 11.30 -5.13 -20.36
C PRO A 273 9.91 -4.78 -20.92
N THR A 274 9.33 -5.64 -21.76
CA THR A 274 7.98 -5.44 -22.32
C THR A 274 6.91 -5.49 -21.25
N ILE A 275 7.01 -6.45 -20.31
CA ILE A 275 6.08 -6.55 -19.18
C ILE A 275 6.31 -5.39 -18.20
N ASN A 276 7.55 -4.96 -18.00
CA ASN A 276 7.85 -3.77 -17.20
C ASN A 276 7.18 -2.51 -17.76
N ALA A 277 7.18 -2.35 -19.08
CA ALA A 277 6.49 -1.25 -19.75
C ALA A 277 4.96 -1.27 -19.51
N LEU A 278 4.35 -2.47 -19.44
CA LEU A 278 2.96 -2.63 -19.04
C LEU A 278 2.75 -2.22 -17.58
N TRP A 279 3.57 -2.74 -16.66
CA TRP A 279 3.47 -2.41 -15.23
C TRP A 279 3.63 -0.91 -14.95
N LYS A 280 4.54 -0.20 -15.62
CA LYS A 280 4.70 1.25 -15.49
C LYS A 280 3.43 2.03 -15.87
N ARG A 281 2.55 1.44 -16.68
CA ARG A 281 1.26 2.04 -17.09
C ARG A 281 0.07 1.47 -16.32
N PHE A 282 0.30 0.45 -15.51
CA PHE A 282 -0.72 -0.19 -14.69
C PHE A 282 -0.93 0.57 -13.40
N GLY A 283 -2.04 1.25 -13.28
CA GLY A 283 -2.38 2.02 -12.07
C GLY A 283 -1.31 3.04 -11.69
N SER A 284 -1.34 3.44 -10.46
CA SER A 284 -0.33 4.29 -9.82
C SER A 284 0.60 3.49 -8.91
N VAL A 285 1.67 4.11 -8.41
CA VAL A 285 2.54 3.51 -7.38
C VAL A 285 1.73 3.07 -6.17
N GLN A 286 0.76 3.87 -5.71
CA GLN A 286 -0.11 3.54 -4.58
C GLN A 286 -0.96 2.29 -4.86
N VAL A 287 -1.49 2.17 -6.07
CA VAL A 287 -2.27 1.01 -6.50
C VAL A 287 -1.37 -0.22 -6.66
N ARG A 288 -0.19 -0.08 -7.28
CA ARG A 288 0.77 -1.17 -7.43
C ARG A 288 1.35 -1.67 -6.11
N ASN A 289 1.51 -0.80 -5.12
CA ASN A 289 1.95 -1.15 -3.76
C ASN A 289 0.90 -1.95 -2.97
N SER A 290 -0.37 -1.86 -3.34
CA SER A 290 -1.49 -2.53 -2.67
C SER A 290 -2.01 -3.73 -3.47
N GLY A 291 -2.37 -3.51 -4.74
CA GLY A 291 -2.93 -4.53 -5.62
C GLY A 291 -1.95 -5.68 -5.87
N THR A 292 -2.48 -6.91 -5.92
CA THR A 292 -1.67 -8.12 -6.11
C THR A 292 -1.92 -8.72 -7.49
N VAL A 293 -0.90 -9.40 -8.03
CA VAL A 293 -0.99 -10.07 -9.35
C VAL A 293 -2.11 -11.10 -9.37
N CYS A 294 -2.17 -11.97 -8.37
CA CYS A 294 -3.23 -13.00 -8.29
C CYS A 294 -4.61 -12.39 -7.97
N GLY A 295 -4.67 -11.32 -7.17
CA GLY A 295 -5.92 -10.61 -6.87
C GLY A 295 -6.52 -9.99 -8.12
N ASN A 296 -5.71 -9.40 -9.00
CA ASN A 296 -6.16 -8.84 -10.28
C ASN A 296 -6.79 -9.92 -11.17
N LEU A 297 -6.18 -11.12 -11.24
CA LEU A 297 -6.75 -12.24 -11.96
C LEU A 297 -8.06 -12.75 -11.32
N ALA A 298 -8.07 -12.92 -10.00
CA ALA A 298 -9.21 -13.47 -9.26
C ALA A 298 -10.43 -12.54 -9.31
N ASN A 299 -10.20 -11.21 -9.38
CA ASN A 299 -11.28 -10.22 -9.55
C ASN A 299 -11.98 -10.36 -10.90
N GLY A 300 -11.28 -10.83 -11.96
CA GLY A 300 -11.87 -11.11 -13.26
C GLY A 300 -12.46 -9.87 -13.95
N SER A 301 -11.86 -8.70 -13.73
CA SER A 301 -12.30 -7.46 -14.37
C SER A 301 -12.27 -7.58 -15.91
N PRO A 302 -13.35 -7.20 -16.61
CA PRO A 302 -13.38 -7.23 -18.09
C PRO A 302 -12.41 -6.22 -18.72
N ILE A 303 -11.90 -5.27 -17.95
CA ILE A 303 -10.90 -4.28 -18.39
C ILE A 303 -9.55 -4.49 -17.73
N GLY A 304 -9.30 -5.67 -17.12
CA GLY A 304 -8.03 -5.99 -16.47
C GLY A 304 -6.90 -6.15 -17.50
N ASP A 305 -5.79 -5.45 -17.31
CA ASP A 305 -4.65 -5.45 -18.22
C ASP A 305 -3.76 -6.69 -18.11
N LEU A 306 -3.71 -7.31 -16.93
CA LEU A 306 -2.84 -8.46 -16.69
C LEU A 306 -3.28 -9.76 -17.37
N PRO A 307 -4.57 -10.15 -17.40
CA PRO A 307 -4.98 -11.39 -18.01
C PRO A 307 -4.50 -11.58 -19.46
N PRO A 308 -4.62 -10.58 -20.37
CA PRO A 308 -4.09 -10.70 -21.72
C PRO A 308 -2.56 -10.91 -21.78
N ALA A 309 -1.82 -10.20 -20.93
CA ALA A 309 -0.37 -10.32 -20.86
C ALA A 309 0.07 -11.72 -20.37
N LEU A 310 -0.61 -12.25 -19.36
CA LEU A 310 -0.31 -13.59 -18.83
C LEU A 310 -0.69 -14.70 -19.82
N ILE A 311 -1.77 -14.55 -20.58
CA ILE A 311 -2.11 -15.46 -21.69
C ILE A 311 -1.00 -15.45 -22.73
N ALA A 312 -0.52 -14.27 -23.13
CA ALA A 312 0.58 -14.14 -24.09
C ALA A 312 1.90 -14.77 -23.61
N LEU A 313 2.12 -14.80 -22.29
CA LEU A 313 3.25 -15.47 -21.65
C LEU A 313 3.06 -17.00 -21.49
N GLY A 314 1.92 -17.55 -21.91
CA GLY A 314 1.62 -18.97 -21.70
C GLY A 314 1.47 -19.35 -20.22
N SER A 315 1.04 -18.41 -19.38
CA SER A 315 0.92 -18.62 -17.95
C SER A 315 -0.20 -19.61 -17.60
N SER A 316 -0.07 -20.29 -16.47
CA SER A 316 -1.11 -21.14 -15.91
C SER A 316 -1.45 -20.70 -14.48
N ILE A 317 -2.66 -20.99 -14.04
CA ILE A 317 -3.14 -20.67 -12.69
C ILE A 317 -3.30 -21.98 -11.92
N GLU A 318 -2.65 -22.09 -10.77
CA GLU A 318 -2.90 -23.15 -9.80
C GLU A 318 -3.91 -22.69 -8.77
N LEU A 319 -5.03 -23.40 -8.65
CA LEU A 319 -6.04 -23.19 -7.63
C LEU A 319 -5.94 -24.30 -6.59
N THR A 320 -5.98 -23.91 -5.30
CA THR A 320 -5.89 -24.85 -4.19
C THR A 320 -7.14 -24.72 -3.32
N ASN A 321 -7.76 -25.84 -3.00
CA ASN A 321 -8.81 -25.94 -1.99
C ASN A 321 -8.47 -27.10 -1.05
N ARG A 322 -8.01 -26.79 0.16
CA ARG A 322 -7.45 -27.77 1.10
C ARG A 322 -6.36 -28.62 0.41
N ASN A 323 -6.61 -29.92 0.31
CA ASN A 323 -5.66 -30.89 -0.29
C ASN A 323 -5.86 -31.10 -1.80
N LYS A 324 -6.81 -30.39 -2.43
CA LYS A 324 -7.08 -30.51 -3.86
C LYS A 324 -6.44 -29.34 -4.62
N LYS A 325 -5.66 -29.69 -5.63
CA LYS A 325 -5.06 -28.73 -6.56
C LYS A 325 -5.67 -28.91 -7.94
N ARG A 326 -5.88 -27.79 -8.64
CA ARG A 326 -6.31 -27.74 -10.03
C ARG A 326 -5.45 -26.73 -10.78
N LYS A 327 -4.97 -27.11 -11.95
CA LYS A 327 -4.21 -26.26 -12.87
C LYS A 327 -5.07 -25.95 -14.10
#